data_545fb50f264ca764f0dd9d85e1c665bd
#
_entry.id   545fb50f264ca764f0dd9d85e1c665bd
#
_cell.length_a   1.000
_cell.length_b   1.000
_cell.length_c   1.000
_cell.angle_alpha   90.00
_cell.angle_beta   90.00
_cell.angle_gamma   90.00
#
_symmetry.space_group_name_H-M   'P 1'
#
loop_
_entity.id
_entity.type
_entity.pdbx_description
1 polymer ?
#
loop_
_entity_poly.entity_id
_entity_poly.type
_entity_poly.pdbx_seq_one_letter_code
_entity_poly.pdbx_strand_id
1 'polypeptide(L)'
;MQNLLRAKDVGEIAKQLASTWYGSEIERAASVYKPPELVEVALNRHLVGVNRIAMEASPFSGKSAIRAYLAKWDIQNIELILSSKSLGKTITETEHFLVSSRNLPAGVSGGNIPHDEIKILLSQPNVDAIVNQLIRYGYGTVLMQRLGEYQKTGDLGPMMAALQGYYYSALLEALKFFQGDEGIIRELVRAEIDKKNILSLLKAKETNLEKEIVLQHLIEGGNIPTRQLGEMYMAKNVEELARNTETYYKLGEGFEQYKKTKSLIDFEAALDKVINEMFFKRLKTLSLSIGTIFYFVMSAERERENIRKIVYGKHYMLPVERISSMLLFG
;
A
#
# COMPACT_ATOMS: atom_id res chain seq x y z
N MET A 1 -18.82 -8.98 0.88
CA MET A 1 -18.80 -7.49 0.83
C MET A 1 -20.17 -6.85 1.03
N GLN A 2 -21.22 -7.21 0.27
CA GLN A 2 -22.55 -6.59 0.43
C GLN A 2 -23.13 -6.76 1.85
N ASN A 3 -22.96 -7.92 2.49
CA ASN A 3 -23.44 -8.15 3.86
C ASN A 3 -22.69 -7.25 4.86
N LEU A 4 -21.36 -7.05 4.68
CA LEU A 4 -20.57 -6.17 5.53
C LEU A 4 -21.00 -4.70 5.39
N LEU A 5 -21.34 -4.26 4.15
CA LEU A 5 -21.89 -2.92 3.93
C LEU A 5 -23.22 -2.68 4.65
N ARG A 6 -24.05 -3.73 4.77
CA ARG A 6 -25.36 -3.68 5.46
C ARG A 6 -25.25 -3.80 6.98
N ALA A 7 -24.09 -4.19 7.50
CA ALA A 7 -23.88 -4.30 8.94
C ALA A 7 -24.19 -2.96 9.63
N LYS A 8 -24.78 -3.05 10.81
CA LYS A 8 -25.20 -1.88 11.61
C LYS A 8 -23.97 -1.08 12.10
N ASP A 9 -22.99 -1.79 12.57
CA ASP A 9 -21.77 -1.22 13.16
C ASP A 9 -20.56 -2.15 12.96
N VAL A 10 -19.39 -1.71 13.42
CA VAL A 10 -18.13 -2.46 13.29
C VAL A 10 -18.13 -3.75 14.12
N GLY A 11 -18.88 -3.80 15.23
CA GLY A 11 -19.03 -5.00 16.05
C GLY A 11 -19.78 -6.11 15.31
N GLU A 12 -20.80 -5.75 14.53
CA GLU A 12 -21.52 -6.70 13.66
C GLU A 12 -20.62 -7.19 12.52
N ILE A 13 -19.79 -6.30 11.93
CA ILE A 13 -18.79 -6.69 10.94
C ILE A 13 -17.83 -7.74 11.52
N ALA A 14 -17.30 -7.51 12.71
CA ALA A 14 -16.40 -8.46 13.38
C ALA A 14 -17.07 -9.83 13.59
N LYS A 15 -18.36 -9.86 14.01
CA LYS A 15 -19.13 -11.10 14.15
C LYS A 15 -19.33 -11.83 12.81
N GLN A 16 -19.63 -11.09 11.73
CA GLN A 16 -19.78 -11.70 10.41
C GLN A 16 -18.45 -12.28 9.90
N LEU A 17 -17.33 -11.57 10.13
CA LEU A 17 -15.99 -12.06 9.77
C LEU A 17 -15.56 -13.29 10.59
N ALA A 18 -15.99 -13.40 11.84
CA ALA A 18 -15.70 -14.56 12.69
C ALA A 18 -16.26 -15.87 12.13
N SER A 19 -17.29 -15.84 11.30
CA SER A 19 -17.84 -17.01 10.60
C SER A 19 -17.20 -17.32 9.25
N THR A 20 -16.09 -16.66 8.91
CA THR A 20 -15.34 -16.84 7.68
C THR A 20 -13.92 -17.33 7.95
N TRP A 21 -13.06 -17.38 6.96
CA TRP A 21 -11.62 -17.70 7.12
C TRP A 21 -10.83 -16.69 7.97
N TYR A 22 -11.42 -15.54 8.30
CA TYR A 22 -10.85 -14.61 9.29
C TYR A 22 -11.12 -15.02 10.75
N GLY A 23 -12.01 -16.02 11.00
CA GLY A 23 -12.51 -16.37 12.31
C GLY A 23 -11.42 -16.64 13.34
N SER A 24 -10.43 -17.47 12.98
CA SER A 24 -9.31 -17.78 13.89
C SER A 24 -8.50 -16.55 14.31
N GLU A 25 -8.31 -15.58 13.41
CA GLU A 25 -7.58 -14.37 13.72
C GLU A 25 -8.44 -13.35 14.51
N ILE A 26 -9.75 -13.31 14.24
CA ILE A 26 -10.71 -12.54 15.04
C ILE A 26 -10.72 -13.06 16.50
N GLU A 27 -10.84 -14.36 16.70
CA GLU A 27 -10.84 -14.97 18.05
C GLU A 27 -9.54 -14.69 18.82
N ARG A 28 -8.38 -14.86 18.16
CA ARG A 28 -7.07 -14.57 18.77
C ARG A 28 -6.87 -13.10 19.11
N ALA A 29 -7.41 -12.20 18.32
CA ALA A 29 -7.27 -10.76 18.54
C ALA A 29 -8.27 -10.22 19.55
N ALA A 30 -9.44 -10.87 19.72
CA ALA A 30 -10.53 -10.40 20.58
C ALA A 30 -10.17 -10.33 22.08
N SER A 31 -9.14 -11.07 22.52
CA SER A 31 -8.66 -11.00 23.90
C SER A 31 -7.89 -9.71 24.21
N VAL A 32 -7.39 -9.01 23.19
CA VAL A 32 -6.51 -7.84 23.34
C VAL A 32 -7.12 -6.58 22.75
N TYR A 33 -7.79 -6.71 21.60
CA TYR A 33 -8.29 -5.57 20.83
C TYR A 33 -9.80 -5.50 20.76
N LYS A 34 -10.33 -4.30 20.62
CA LYS A 34 -11.75 -4.01 20.33
C LYS A 34 -11.90 -3.48 18.89
N PRO A 35 -13.11 -3.59 18.28
CA PRO A 35 -13.34 -2.94 16.99
C PRO A 35 -13.13 -1.41 17.06
N PRO A 36 -12.50 -0.78 16.06
CA PRO A 36 -12.09 -1.32 14.75
C PRO A 36 -10.73 -2.06 14.74
N GLU A 37 -9.85 -1.85 15.74
CA GLU A 37 -8.49 -2.39 15.79
C GLU A 37 -8.48 -3.92 15.76
N LEU A 38 -9.46 -4.56 16.39
CA LEU A 38 -9.67 -6.02 16.33
C LEU A 38 -9.70 -6.52 14.87
N VAL A 39 -10.49 -5.86 14.04
CA VAL A 39 -10.63 -6.25 12.62
C VAL A 39 -9.34 -5.95 11.86
N GLU A 40 -8.71 -4.80 12.08
CA GLU A 40 -7.44 -4.44 11.46
C GLU A 40 -6.36 -5.50 11.73
N VAL A 41 -6.18 -5.89 12.99
CA VAL A 41 -5.19 -6.89 13.39
C VAL A 41 -5.50 -8.26 12.76
N ALA A 42 -6.77 -8.68 12.75
CA ALA A 42 -7.18 -9.94 12.16
C ALA A 42 -6.91 -9.98 10.65
N LEU A 43 -7.23 -8.91 9.94
CA LEU A 43 -6.95 -8.76 8.50
C LEU A 43 -5.44 -8.80 8.20
N ASN A 44 -4.64 -8.10 8.99
CA ASN A 44 -3.18 -8.05 8.82
C ASN A 44 -2.55 -9.43 9.05
N ARG A 45 -2.96 -10.15 10.11
CA ARG A 45 -2.47 -11.51 10.40
C ARG A 45 -2.88 -12.52 9.34
N HIS A 46 -4.14 -12.45 8.89
CA HIS A 46 -4.61 -13.30 7.80
C HIS A 46 -3.80 -13.09 6.51
N LEU A 47 -3.54 -11.83 6.15
CA LEU A 47 -2.72 -11.49 4.98
C LEU A 47 -1.30 -12.06 5.07
N VAL A 48 -0.67 -12.03 6.24
CA VAL A 48 0.64 -12.67 6.44
C VAL A 48 0.57 -14.17 6.17
N GLY A 49 -0.52 -14.84 6.56
CA GLY A 49 -0.79 -16.24 6.22
C GLY A 49 -0.91 -16.47 4.71
N VAL A 50 -1.63 -15.60 4.00
CA VAL A 50 -1.74 -15.63 2.52
C VAL A 50 -0.36 -15.48 1.87
N ASN A 51 0.45 -14.52 2.33
CA ASN A 51 1.80 -14.28 1.80
C ASN A 51 2.71 -15.50 1.99
N ARG A 52 2.59 -16.20 3.14
CA ARG A 52 3.30 -17.46 3.37
C ARG A 52 2.91 -18.51 2.34
N ILE A 53 1.63 -18.74 2.13
CA ILE A 53 1.13 -19.70 1.14
C ILE A 53 1.66 -19.35 -0.25
N ALA A 54 1.64 -18.08 -0.63
CA ALA A 54 2.18 -17.61 -1.90
C ALA A 54 3.67 -17.93 -2.06
N MET A 55 4.47 -17.68 -1.03
CA MET A 55 5.91 -18.00 -1.03
C MET A 55 6.19 -19.50 -1.10
N GLU A 56 5.42 -20.33 -0.37
CA GLU A 56 5.55 -21.78 -0.37
C GLU A 56 5.14 -22.39 -1.73
N ALA A 57 4.04 -21.89 -2.31
CA ALA A 57 3.53 -22.34 -3.60
C ALA A 57 4.34 -21.86 -4.81
N SER A 58 5.19 -20.86 -4.62
CA SER A 58 5.96 -20.26 -5.72
C SER A 58 7.02 -21.24 -6.26
N PRO A 59 7.10 -21.42 -7.60
CA PRO A 59 8.19 -22.16 -8.21
C PRO A 59 9.52 -21.45 -7.92
N PHE A 60 10.62 -22.20 -7.94
CA PHE A 60 11.96 -21.68 -7.62
C PHE A 60 12.30 -20.41 -8.43
N SER A 61 12.01 -20.43 -9.74
CA SER A 61 12.24 -19.29 -10.64
C SER A 61 11.40 -18.04 -10.30
N GLY A 62 10.24 -18.22 -9.67
CA GLY A 62 9.33 -17.13 -9.32
C GLY A 62 9.50 -16.59 -7.91
N LYS A 63 10.20 -17.30 -7.02
CA LYS A 63 10.32 -16.91 -5.60
C LYS A 63 10.93 -15.54 -5.39
N SER A 64 11.92 -15.16 -6.20
CA SER A 64 12.57 -13.84 -6.11
C SER A 64 11.58 -12.70 -6.42
N ALA A 65 10.73 -12.88 -7.43
CA ALA A 65 9.74 -11.90 -7.82
C ALA A 65 8.64 -11.75 -6.76
N ILE A 66 8.12 -12.88 -6.22
CA ILE A 66 7.13 -12.83 -5.12
C ILE A 66 7.74 -12.18 -3.87
N ARG A 67 8.98 -12.53 -3.50
CA ARG A 67 9.67 -11.90 -2.37
C ARG A 67 9.83 -10.40 -2.57
N ALA A 68 10.26 -9.98 -3.76
CA ALA A 68 10.39 -8.56 -4.09
C ALA A 68 9.04 -7.83 -4.01
N TYR A 69 7.97 -8.45 -4.48
CA TYR A 69 6.62 -7.90 -4.38
C TYR A 69 6.17 -7.76 -2.91
N LEU A 70 6.36 -8.79 -2.09
CA LEU A 70 5.97 -8.80 -0.68
C LEU A 70 6.79 -7.84 0.19
N ALA A 71 7.97 -7.39 -0.28
CA ALA A 71 8.78 -6.38 0.41
C ALA A 71 8.05 -5.05 0.62
N LYS A 72 6.96 -4.80 -0.12
CA LYS A 72 6.08 -3.64 0.13
C LYS A 72 5.55 -3.57 1.56
N TRP A 73 5.39 -4.70 2.23
CA TRP A 73 4.94 -4.75 3.62
C TRP A 73 6.03 -4.32 4.59
N ASP A 74 7.31 -4.60 4.27
CA ASP A 74 8.43 -4.00 5.01
C ASP A 74 8.38 -2.47 4.86
N ILE A 75 8.21 -1.98 3.61
CA ILE A 75 8.14 -0.54 3.34
C ILE A 75 7.02 0.10 4.15
N GLN A 76 5.80 -0.44 4.09
CA GLN A 76 4.66 0.10 4.84
C GLN A 76 4.89 0.06 6.36
N ASN A 77 5.45 -1.03 6.89
CA ASN A 77 5.77 -1.14 8.30
C ASN A 77 6.83 -0.12 8.72
N ILE A 78 7.90 0.05 7.92
CA ILE A 78 8.95 1.04 8.17
C ILE A 78 8.37 2.47 8.14
N GLU A 79 7.59 2.81 7.12
CA GLU A 79 6.94 4.12 7.00
C GLU A 79 6.04 4.41 8.19
N LEU A 80 5.25 3.43 8.63
CA LEU A 80 4.40 3.55 9.81
C LEU A 80 5.22 3.78 11.08
N ILE A 81 6.29 2.99 11.29
CA ILE A 81 7.16 3.08 12.46
C ILE A 81 7.86 4.44 12.51
N LEU A 82 8.44 4.88 11.40
CA LEU A 82 9.13 6.18 11.31
C LEU A 82 8.16 7.33 11.57
N SER A 83 6.97 7.30 10.93
CA SER A 83 5.94 8.33 11.13
C SER A 83 5.43 8.36 12.57
N SER A 84 5.15 7.20 13.16
CA SER A 84 4.69 7.10 14.54
C SER A 84 5.76 7.61 15.52
N LYS A 85 7.02 7.28 15.28
CA LYS A 85 8.15 7.75 16.10
C LYS A 85 8.32 9.26 16.00
N SER A 86 8.28 9.81 14.80
CA SER A 86 8.36 11.26 14.57
C SER A 86 7.22 12.02 15.24
N LEU A 87 6.02 11.43 15.32
CA LEU A 87 4.85 12.02 15.97
C LEU A 87 4.77 11.71 17.47
N GLY A 88 5.75 11.03 18.05
CA GLY A 88 5.78 10.68 19.47
C GLY A 88 4.71 9.66 19.90
N LYS A 89 4.14 8.88 18.95
CA LYS A 89 3.14 7.87 19.27
C LYS A 89 3.74 6.68 20.00
N THR A 90 2.94 6.06 20.85
CA THR A 90 3.31 4.86 21.61
C THR A 90 3.32 3.61 20.74
N ILE A 91 3.94 2.54 21.23
CA ILE A 91 3.93 1.22 20.59
C ILE A 91 2.50 0.73 20.43
N THR A 92 1.67 0.85 21.47
CA THR A 92 0.28 0.38 21.47
C THR A 92 -0.60 1.08 20.41
N GLU A 93 -0.34 2.37 20.15
CA GLU A 93 -1.06 3.13 19.13
C GLU A 93 -0.62 2.76 17.70
N THR A 94 0.53 2.10 17.54
CA THR A 94 1.14 1.79 16.25
C THR A 94 0.99 0.33 15.86
N GLU A 95 1.15 -0.60 16.81
CA GLU A 95 1.33 -2.03 16.52
C GLU A 95 0.17 -2.69 15.79
N HIS A 96 -1.06 -2.24 15.98
CA HIS A 96 -2.24 -2.84 15.34
C HIS A 96 -2.32 -2.57 13.83
N PHE A 97 -1.62 -1.58 13.32
CA PHE A 97 -1.54 -1.31 11.88
C PHE A 97 -0.46 -2.11 11.15
N LEU A 98 0.45 -2.76 11.88
CA LEU A 98 1.55 -3.49 11.29
C LEU A 98 1.09 -4.76 10.57
N VAL A 99 1.60 -4.99 9.39
CA VAL A 99 1.42 -6.26 8.66
C VAL A 99 2.52 -7.24 9.12
N SER A 100 2.24 -7.92 10.23
CA SER A 100 3.17 -8.84 10.89
C SER A 100 2.44 -9.85 11.75
N SER A 101 3.02 -11.03 11.99
CA SER A 101 2.45 -12.05 12.87
C SER A 101 3.53 -12.91 13.54
N ARG A 102 3.42 -13.06 14.86
CA ARG A 102 4.35 -13.85 15.69
C ARG A 102 4.30 -15.35 15.39
N ASN A 103 3.16 -15.89 14.96
CA ASN A 103 2.92 -17.33 14.83
C ASN A 103 3.38 -17.91 13.49
N LEU A 104 4.20 -17.19 12.74
CA LEU A 104 4.73 -17.62 11.45
C LEU A 104 6.25 -17.75 11.52
N PRO A 105 6.84 -18.68 10.75
CA PRO A 105 8.29 -18.84 10.67
C PRO A 105 8.99 -17.54 10.33
N ALA A 106 10.22 -17.37 10.82
CA ALA A 106 11.06 -16.23 10.49
C ALA A 106 11.16 -16.05 8.95
N GLY A 107 11.06 -14.81 8.47
CA GLY A 107 11.10 -14.48 7.05
C GLY A 107 9.76 -14.51 6.32
N VAL A 108 8.64 -14.73 7.03
CA VAL A 108 7.28 -14.74 6.47
C VAL A 108 6.36 -13.81 7.26
N SER A 109 6.86 -12.68 7.67
CA SER A 109 6.07 -11.70 8.45
C SER A 109 5.29 -10.71 7.59
N GLY A 110 5.11 -10.97 6.32
CA GLY A 110 4.51 -10.01 5.37
C GLY A 110 5.52 -9.49 4.38
N GLY A 111 6.77 -9.29 4.80
CA GLY A 111 7.94 -8.90 4.02
C GLY A 111 9.16 -9.74 4.40
N ASN A 112 10.34 -9.11 4.37
CA ASN A 112 11.63 -9.75 4.69
C ASN A 112 12.06 -9.52 6.15
N ILE A 113 11.47 -8.56 6.85
CA ILE A 113 11.79 -8.24 8.25
C ILE A 113 10.96 -9.15 9.17
N PRO A 114 11.61 -9.98 10.04
CA PRO A 114 10.89 -10.82 10.97
C PRO A 114 10.06 -10.02 11.99
N HIS A 115 8.99 -10.64 12.51
CA HIS A 115 8.10 -9.99 13.49
C HIS A 115 8.84 -9.45 14.72
N ASP A 116 9.77 -10.23 15.27
CA ASP A 116 10.53 -9.81 16.47
C ASP A 116 11.42 -8.59 16.19
N GLU A 117 11.95 -8.48 14.97
CA GLU A 117 12.72 -7.31 14.55
C GLU A 117 11.83 -6.06 14.38
N ILE A 118 10.61 -6.23 13.90
CA ILE A 118 9.64 -5.12 13.83
C ILE A 118 9.35 -4.59 15.23
N LYS A 119 9.28 -5.46 16.26
CA LYS A 119 9.14 -5.04 17.66
C LYS A 119 10.37 -4.29 18.17
N ILE A 120 11.56 -4.75 17.79
CA ILE A 120 12.80 -4.05 18.12
C ILE A 120 12.82 -2.66 17.48
N LEU A 121 12.40 -2.54 16.22
CA LEU A 121 12.29 -1.23 15.54
C LEU A 121 11.31 -0.28 16.26
N LEU A 122 10.15 -0.78 16.68
CA LEU A 122 9.17 0.01 17.44
C LEU A 122 9.73 0.52 18.77
N SER A 123 10.58 -0.28 19.43
CA SER A 123 11.18 0.07 20.74
C SER A 123 12.34 1.05 20.65
N GLN A 124 12.85 1.35 19.44
CA GLN A 124 13.95 2.29 19.28
C GLN A 124 13.61 3.68 19.80
N PRO A 125 14.58 4.42 20.37
CA PRO A 125 14.28 5.73 20.98
C PRO A 125 13.93 6.81 19.96
N ASN A 126 14.50 6.79 18.77
CA ASN A 126 14.36 7.83 17.76
C ASN A 126 14.51 7.27 16.32
N VAL A 127 14.29 8.12 15.32
CA VAL A 127 14.40 7.80 13.90
C VAL A 127 15.82 7.33 13.54
N ASP A 128 16.86 7.96 14.06
CA ASP A 128 18.26 7.60 13.79
C ASP A 128 18.56 6.15 14.20
N ALA A 129 18.10 5.75 15.39
CA ALA A 129 18.29 4.38 15.88
C ALA A 129 17.53 3.36 15.03
N ILE A 130 16.31 3.70 14.55
CA ILE A 130 15.53 2.88 13.61
C ILE A 130 16.30 2.70 12.30
N VAL A 131 16.79 3.79 11.71
CA VAL A 131 17.57 3.76 10.46
C VAL A 131 18.81 2.87 10.60
N ASN A 132 19.56 3.02 11.69
CA ASN A 132 20.75 2.18 11.96
C ASN A 132 20.37 0.70 12.07
N GLN A 133 19.28 0.35 12.75
CA GLN A 133 18.82 -1.03 12.89
C GLN A 133 18.41 -1.64 11.53
N LEU A 134 17.90 -0.82 10.60
CA LEU A 134 17.49 -1.24 9.26
C LEU A 134 18.64 -1.46 8.27
N ILE A 135 19.89 -1.09 8.61
CA ILE A 135 21.06 -1.27 7.71
C ILE A 135 21.23 -2.74 7.30
N ARG A 136 21.06 -3.68 8.22
CA ARG A 136 21.20 -5.12 7.96
C ARG A 136 20.17 -5.70 6.98
N TYR A 137 19.07 -4.96 6.74
CA TYR A 137 18.06 -5.33 5.76
C TYR A 137 18.18 -4.57 4.42
N GLY A 138 19.18 -3.70 4.30
CA GLY A 138 19.42 -2.85 3.14
C GLY A 138 18.63 -1.55 3.14
N TYR A 139 17.51 -1.48 3.87
CA TYR A 139 16.65 -0.27 3.93
C TYR A 139 17.34 0.90 4.64
N GLY A 140 18.12 0.61 5.69
CA GLY A 140 18.84 1.65 6.43
C GLY A 140 19.84 2.40 5.58
N THR A 141 20.54 1.73 4.65
CA THR A 141 21.49 2.37 3.74
C THR A 141 20.81 3.43 2.84
N VAL A 142 19.60 3.13 2.37
CA VAL A 142 18.80 4.06 1.55
C VAL A 142 18.33 5.24 2.39
N LEU A 143 17.82 4.97 3.59
CA LEU A 143 17.31 5.99 4.52
C LEU A 143 18.42 6.93 5.01
N MET A 144 19.64 6.42 5.26
CA MET A 144 20.79 7.21 5.71
C MET A 144 21.17 8.32 4.72
N GLN A 145 20.93 8.13 3.43
CA GLN A 145 21.19 9.16 2.41
C GLN A 145 20.34 10.43 2.61
N ARG A 146 19.22 10.30 3.28
CA ARG A 146 18.26 11.40 3.55
C ARG A 146 18.16 11.75 5.04
N LEU A 147 18.85 11.02 5.91
CA LEU A 147 18.77 11.22 7.37
C LEU A 147 19.23 12.62 7.81
N GLY A 148 20.30 13.14 7.20
CA GLY A 148 20.79 14.48 7.49
C GLY A 148 19.82 15.60 7.08
N GLU A 149 18.99 15.39 6.08
CA GLU A 149 17.91 16.30 5.70
C GLU A 149 16.77 16.26 6.73
N TYR A 150 16.34 15.05 7.11
CA TYR A 150 15.37 14.87 8.19
C TYR A 150 15.81 15.52 9.52
N GLN A 151 17.06 15.34 9.92
CA GLN A 151 17.60 15.93 11.16
C GLN A 151 17.54 17.46 11.17
N LYS A 152 17.58 18.10 10.01
CA LYS A 152 17.50 19.57 9.87
C LYS A 152 16.06 20.08 9.78
N THR A 153 15.19 19.34 9.12
CA THR A 153 13.85 19.83 8.75
C THR A 153 12.72 19.17 9.55
N GLY A 154 12.96 17.97 10.11
CA GLY A 154 11.91 17.13 10.70
C GLY A 154 10.99 16.47 9.65
N ASP A 155 11.24 16.68 8.34
CA ASP A 155 10.43 16.12 7.26
C ASP A 155 10.89 14.72 6.88
N LEU A 156 9.98 13.74 7.02
CA LEU A 156 10.20 12.36 6.61
C LEU A 156 9.96 12.14 5.10
N GLY A 157 9.35 13.07 4.40
CA GLY A 157 8.97 12.93 2.99
C GLY A 157 10.09 12.43 2.09
N PRO A 158 11.29 13.04 2.10
CA PRO A 158 12.44 12.58 1.31
C PRO A 158 12.91 11.16 1.63
N MET A 159 12.84 10.75 2.91
CA MET A 159 13.18 9.39 3.33
C MET A 159 12.17 8.37 2.82
N MET A 160 10.86 8.69 2.92
CA MET A 160 9.78 7.84 2.40
C MET A 160 9.87 7.68 0.88
N ALA A 161 10.12 8.76 0.15
CA ALA A 161 10.28 8.73 -1.30
C ALA A 161 11.47 7.86 -1.73
N ALA A 162 12.62 7.98 -1.04
CA ALA A 162 13.80 7.15 -1.30
C ALA A 162 13.51 5.66 -1.05
N LEU A 163 12.79 5.34 0.03
CA LEU A 163 12.41 3.97 0.38
C LEU A 163 11.44 3.37 -0.67
N GLN A 164 10.45 4.12 -1.11
CA GLN A 164 9.53 3.71 -2.18
C GLN A 164 10.28 3.52 -3.51
N GLY A 165 11.15 4.44 -3.88
CA GLY A 165 11.99 4.33 -5.09
C GLY A 165 12.85 3.06 -5.07
N TYR A 166 13.49 2.77 -3.94
CA TYR A 166 14.27 1.54 -3.74
C TYR A 166 13.41 0.28 -3.94
N TYR A 167 12.23 0.23 -3.33
CA TYR A 167 11.29 -0.88 -3.47
C TYR A 167 10.91 -1.14 -4.92
N TYR A 168 10.42 -0.11 -5.62
CA TYR A 168 9.97 -0.28 -7.00
C TYR A 168 11.11 -0.61 -7.96
N SER A 169 12.30 -0.06 -7.76
CA SER A 169 13.48 -0.41 -8.54
C SER A 169 13.84 -1.89 -8.36
N ALA A 170 13.89 -2.37 -7.11
CA ALA A 170 14.17 -3.77 -6.82
C ALA A 170 13.09 -4.72 -7.38
N LEU A 171 11.81 -4.34 -7.30
CA LEU A 171 10.70 -5.12 -7.84
C LEU A 171 10.76 -5.19 -9.37
N LEU A 172 10.97 -4.07 -10.06
CA LEU A 172 11.09 -4.05 -11.53
C LEU A 172 12.28 -4.85 -12.01
N GLU A 173 13.42 -4.82 -11.28
CA GLU A 173 14.58 -5.66 -11.57
C GLU A 173 14.26 -7.15 -11.41
N ALA A 174 13.55 -7.53 -10.35
CA ALA A 174 13.12 -8.92 -10.15
C ALA A 174 12.14 -9.41 -11.23
N LEU A 175 11.38 -8.49 -11.83
CA LEU A 175 10.40 -8.78 -12.88
C LEU A 175 10.95 -8.67 -14.32
N LYS A 176 12.21 -8.32 -14.51
CA LYS A 176 12.76 -8.03 -15.87
C LYS A 176 12.72 -9.22 -16.82
N PHE A 177 12.76 -10.44 -16.30
CA PHE A 177 12.75 -11.67 -17.10
C PHE A 177 11.34 -12.22 -17.36
N PHE A 178 10.30 -11.66 -16.73
CA PHE A 178 8.92 -12.04 -16.99
C PHE A 178 8.43 -11.36 -18.26
N GLN A 179 8.17 -12.16 -19.29
CA GLN A 179 7.78 -11.74 -20.64
C GLN A 179 6.50 -12.42 -21.09
N GLY A 180 6.02 -12.11 -22.29
CA GLY A 180 4.77 -12.64 -22.80
C GLY A 180 3.59 -12.30 -21.88
N ASP A 181 2.76 -13.30 -21.60
CA ASP A 181 1.57 -13.12 -20.75
C ASP A 181 1.93 -12.70 -19.30
N GLU A 182 3.08 -13.14 -18.80
CA GLU A 182 3.56 -12.75 -17.46
C GLU A 182 4.07 -11.31 -17.40
N GLY A 183 4.39 -10.70 -18.52
CA GLY A 183 4.80 -9.29 -18.64
C GLY A 183 3.76 -8.32 -18.08
N ILE A 184 2.50 -8.74 -18.03
CA ILE A 184 1.40 -7.95 -17.43
C ILE A 184 1.67 -7.57 -15.97
N ILE A 185 2.41 -8.40 -15.21
CA ILE A 185 2.75 -8.12 -13.82
C ILE A 185 3.64 -6.86 -13.75
N ARG A 186 4.61 -6.77 -14.66
CA ARG A 186 5.49 -5.60 -14.76
C ARG A 186 4.75 -4.36 -15.22
N GLU A 187 3.80 -4.50 -16.15
CA GLU A 187 2.94 -3.41 -16.61
C GLU A 187 2.08 -2.87 -15.46
N LEU A 188 1.50 -3.77 -14.66
CA LEU A 188 0.74 -3.39 -13.46
C LEU A 188 1.60 -2.63 -12.45
N VAL A 189 2.82 -3.11 -12.15
CA VAL A 189 3.74 -2.42 -11.23
C VAL A 189 4.08 -1.01 -11.74
N ARG A 190 4.26 -0.85 -13.05
CA ARG A 190 4.46 0.47 -13.67
C ARG A 190 3.25 1.38 -13.52
N ALA A 191 2.04 0.83 -13.67
CA ALA A 191 0.81 1.58 -13.45
C ALA A 191 0.62 1.98 -11.97
N GLU A 192 1.05 1.13 -11.03
CA GLU A 192 1.07 1.47 -9.60
C GLU A 192 2.05 2.62 -9.29
N ILE A 193 3.22 2.64 -9.95
CA ILE A 193 4.17 3.77 -9.86
C ILE A 193 3.51 5.05 -10.39
N ASP A 194 2.89 4.98 -11.57
CA ASP A 194 2.19 6.13 -12.15
C ASP A 194 1.10 6.65 -11.22
N LYS A 195 0.28 5.75 -10.64
CA LYS A 195 -0.74 6.12 -9.65
C LYS A 195 -0.12 6.90 -8.49
N LYS A 196 0.97 6.39 -7.89
CA LYS A 196 1.64 7.07 -6.78
C LYS A 196 2.16 8.45 -7.19
N ASN A 197 2.80 8.54 -8.34
CA ASN A 197 3.30 9.81 -8.86
C ASN A 197 2.17 10.81 -9.14
N ILE A 198 1.10 10.39 -9.80
CA ILE A 198 -0.06 11.24 -10.08
C ILE A 198 -0.67 11.77 -8.77
N LEU A 199 -0.90 10.90 -7.79
CA LEU A 199 -1.46 11.31 -6.49
C LEU A 199 -0.51 12.28 -5.75
N SER A 200 0.79 12.06 -5.82
CA SER A 200 1.80 12.97 -5.28
C SER A 200 1.74 14.35 -5.95
N LEU A 201 1.63 14.39 -7.29
CA LEU A 201 1.50 15.64 -8.04
C LEU A 201 0.20 16.37 -7.69
N LEU A 202 -0.94 15.67 -7.61
CA LEU A 202 -2.23 16.26 -7.26
C LEU A 202 -2.20 16.87 -5.85
N LYS A 203 -1.65 16.14 -4.88
CA LYS A 203 -1.48 16.60 -3.50
C LYS A 203 -0.54 17.80 -3.41
N ALA A 204 0.60 17.74 -4.09
CA ALA A 204 1.56 18.84 -4.13
C ALA A 204 0.96 20.09 -4.79
N LYS A 205 0.13 19.92 -5.83
CA LYS A 205 -0.58 21.02 -6.49
C LYS A 205 -1.62 21.66 -5.56
N GLU A 206 -2.33 20.86 -4.77
CA GLU A 206 -3.32 21.35 -3.79
C GLU A 206 -2.65 22.18 -2.69
N THR A 207 -1.43 21.80 -2.28
CA THR A 207 -0.64 22.52 -1.26
C THR A 207 0.31 23.56 -1.85
N ASN A 208 0.31 23.77 -3.18
CA ASN A 208 1.16 24.73 -3.88
C ASN A 208 2.66 24.55 -3.62
N LEU A 209 3.14 23.30 -3.57
CA LEU A 209 4.57 23.02 -3.43
C LEU A 209 5.36 23.45 -4.66
N GLU A 210 6.62 23.83 -4.47
CA GLU A 210 7.54 24.14 -5.56
C GLU A 210 7.85 22.91 -6.41
N LYS A 211 7.95 23.09 -7.72
CA LYS A 211 8.15 22.00 -8.69
C LYS A 211 9.41 21.19 -8.36
N GLU A 212 10.49 21.86 -8.03
CA GLU A 212 11.80 21.27 -7.75
C GLU A 212 11.73 20.29 -6.58
N ILE A 213 10.94 20.61 -5.55
CA ILE A 213 10.68 19.73 -4.40
C ILE A 213 9.88 18.51 -4.85
N VAL A 214 8.82 18.74 -5.61
CA VAL A 214 7.92 17.66 -6.06
C VAL A 214 8.65 16.64 -6.94
N LEU A 215 9.49 17.12 -7.86
CA LEU A 215 10.23 16.24 -8.78
C LEU A 215 11.20 15.30 -8.05
N GLN A 216 11.76 15.71 -6.93
CA GLN A 216 12.66 14.89 -6.11
C GLN A 216 11.95 13.70 -5.43
N HIS A 217 10.63 13.75 -5.32
CA HIS A 217 9.81 12.71 -4.69
C HIS A 217 9.16 11.75 -5.70
N LEU A 218 9.35 11.97 -7.01
CA LEU A 218 8.79 11.09 -8.04
C LEU A 218 9.55 9.76 -8.10
N ILE A 219 8.79 8.69 -8.25
CA ILE A 219 9.29 7.33 -8.39
C ILE A 219 9.54 7.06 -9.87
N GLU A 220 10.74 6.62 -10.21
CA GLU A 220 11.09 6.23 -11.57
C GLU A 220 10.55 4.84 -11.93
N GLY A 221 10.42 4.58 -13.23
CA GLY A 221 10.05 3.25 -13.74
C GLY A 221 8.57 3.07 -14.07
N GLY A 222 7.73 4.10 -13.92
CA GLY A 222 6.35 4.11 -14.40
C GLY A 222 6.25 4.11 -15.93
N ASN A 223 5.01 4.10 -16.45
CA ASN A 223 4.74 4.26 -17.88
C ASN A 223 4.85 5.73 -18.31
N ILE A 224 4.63 6.67 -17.37
CA ILE A 224 4.76 8.10 -17.60
C ILE A 224 6.18 8.52 -17.20
N PRO A 225 7.01 8.99 -18.15
CA PRO A 225 8.34 9.47 -17.82
C PRO A 225 8.30 10.62 -16.79
N THR A 226 9.26 10.66 -15.86
CA THR A 226 9.32 11.70 -14.82
C THR A 226 9.39 13.11 -15.39
N ARG A 227 10.07 13.30 -16.54
CA ARG A 227 10.05 14.58 -17.29
C ARG A 227 8.63 15.01 -17.63
N GLN A 228 7.80 14.09 -18.13
CA GLN A 228 6.43 14.38 -18.54
C GLN A 228 5.53 14.65 -17.32
N LEU A 229 5.73 13.94 -16.23
CA LEU A 229 5.09 14.26 -14.95
C LEU A 229 5.43 15.69 -14.49
N GLY A 230 6.70 16.11 -14.68
CA GLY A 230 7.13 17.48 -14.40
C GLY A 230 6.50 18.53 -15.32
N GLU A 231 6.23 18.19 -16.59
CA GLU A 231 5.49 19.05 -17.52
C GLU A 231 4.01 19.14 -17.12
N MET A 232 3.39 18.01 -16.72
CA MET A 232 2.00 17.98 -16.22
C MET A 232 1.83 18.82 -14.95
N TYR A 233 2.85 18.88 -14.08
CA TYR A 233 2.81 19.70 -12.85
C TYR A 233 2.76 21.22 -13.16
N MET A 234 3.09 21.66 -14.36
CA MET A 234 2.95 23.09 -14.76
C MET A 234 1.49 23.52 -14.96
N ALA A 235 0.52 22.60 -14.83
CA ALA A 235 -0.91 22.90 -14.82
C ALA A 235 -1.25 23.99 -13.79
N LYS A 236 -2.23 24.83 -14.09
CA LYS A 236 -2.61 25.99 -13.24
C LYS A 236 -3.20 25.56 -11.90
N ASN A 237 -3.92 24.43 -11.89
CA ASN A 237 -4.63 23.92 -10.71
C ASN A 237 -4.76 22.39 -10.77
N VAL A 238 -5.32 21.80 -9.69
CA VAL A 238 -5.57 20.36 -9.57
C VAL A 238 -6.46 19.83 -10.71
N GLU A 239 -7.46 20.59 -11.13
CA GLU A 239 -8.41 20.17 -12.17
C GLU A 239 -7.74 20.06 -13.55
N GLU A 240 -6.88 21.02 -13.90
CA GLU A 240 -6.10 20.97 -15.14
C GLU A 240 -5.05 19.84 -15.11
N LEU A 241 -4.39 19.65 -13.96
CA LEU A 241 -3.46 18.54 -13.76
C LEU A 241 -4.17 17.19 -13.95
N ALA A 242 -5.33 17.01 -13.34
CA ALA A 242 -6.13 15.79 -13.47
C ALA A 242 -6.55 15.54 -14.93
N ARG A 243 -6.92 16.57 -15.69
CA ARG A 243 -7.18 16.43 -17.13
C ARG A 243 -5.96 16.00 -17.94
N ASN A 244 -4.78 16.49 -17.59
CA ASN A 244 -3.55 16.07 -18.25
C ASN A 244 -3.25 14.58 -18.05
N THR A 245 -3.74 13.97 -16.94
CA THR A 245 -3.61 12.53 -16.70
C THR A 245 -4.56 11.67 -17.53
N GLU A 246 -5.65 12.24 -18.08
CA GLU A 246 -6.65 11.51 -18.86
C GLU A 246 -6.08 10.83 -20.14
N THR A 247 -4.94 11.31 -20.63
CA THR A 247 -4.23 10.67 -21.74
C THR A 247 -3.73 9.27 -21.41
N TYR A 248 -3.45 9.02 -20.13
CA TYR A 248 -2.91 7.74 -19.62
C TYR A 248 -3.94 6.94 -18.85
N TYR A 249 -4.69 7.62 -17.99
CA TYR A 249 -5.66 7.01 -17.08
C TYR A 249 -6.96 7.79 -17.09
N LYS A 250 -8.04 7.13 -17.50
CA LYS A 250 -9.38 7.76 -17.59
C LYS A 250 -9.97 7.96 -16.19
N LEU A 251 -9.89 9.17 -15.67
CA LEU A 251 -10.36 9.53 -14.34
C LEU A 251 -11.86 9.91 -14.28
N GLY A 252 -12.50 10.12 -15.43
CA GLY A 252 -13.90 10.51 -15.66
C GLY A 252 -14.79 10.72 -14.44
N GLU A 253 -15.28 9.62 -13.83
CA GLU A 253 -16.16 9.67 -12.66
C GLU A 253 -15.46 10.30 -11.44
N GLY A 254 -14.18 10.02 -11.22
CA GLY A 254 -13.39 10.58 -10.11
C GLY A 254 -13.25 12.09 -10.23
N PHE A 255 -13.09 12.60 -11.46
CA PHE A 255 -13.03 14.04 -11.70
C PHE A 255 -14.37 14.73 -11.39
N GLU A 256 -15.50 14.15 -11.78
CA GLU A 256 -16.83 14.69 -11.48
C GLU A 256 -17.15 14.65 -9.97
N GLN A 257 -16.69 13.60 -9.27
CA GLN A 257 -16.81 13.55 -7.81
C GLN A 257 -15.91 14.60 -7.13
N TYR A 258 -14.66 14.74 -7.56
CA TYR A 258 -13.76 15.76 -7.02
C TYR A 258 -14.33 17.17 -7.13
N LYS A 259 -14.98 17.53 -8.22
CA LYS A 259 -15.64 18.85 -8.36
C LYS A 259 -16.64 19.13 -7.25
N LYS A 260 -17.31 18.08 -6.75
CA LYS A 260 -18.32 18.18 -5.69
C LYS A 260 -17.72 18.17 -4.28
N THR A 261 -16.77 17.28 -4.07
CA THR A 261 -16.22 16.98 -2.73
C THR A 261 -14.95 17.76 -2.40
N LYS A 262 -14.21 18.17 -3.44
CA LYS A 262 -12.83 18.70 -3.37
C LYS A 262 -11.86 17.75 -2.66
N SER A 263 -12.13 16.44 -2.67
CA SER A 263 -11.32 15.42 -2.02
C SER A 263 -10.47 14.64 -3.03
N LEU A 264 -9.15 14.59 -2.84
CA LEU A 264 -8.24 13.81 -3.67
C LEU A 264 -8.47 12.29 -3.58
N ILE A 265 -9.19 11.83 -2.55
CA ILE A 265 -9.61 10.42 -2.41
C ILE A 265 -10.42 9.95 -3.64
N ASP A 266 -11.15 10.85 -4.28
CA ASP A 266 -11.94 10.53 -5.47
C ASP A 266 -11.04 10.20 -6.67
N PHE A 267 -9.91 10.88 -6.82
CA PHE A 267 -8.91 10.52 -7.83
C PHE A 267 -8.20 9.21 -7.52
N GLU A 268 -7.88 8.95 -6.25
CA GLU A 268 -7.30 7.68 -5.84
C GLU A 268 -8.25 6.52 -6.16
N ALA A 269 -9.53 6.62 -5.80
CA ALA A 269 -10.54 5.60 -6.09
C ALA A 269 -10.72 5.39 -7.60
N ALA A 270 -10.68 6.46 -8.42
CA ALA A 270 -10.77 6.36 -9.87
C ALA A 270 -9.55 5.67 -10.48
N LEU A 271 -8.34 6.00 -10.05
CA LEU A 271 -7.10 5.35 -10.49
C LEU A 271 -7.08 3.88 -10.11
N ASP A 272 -7.49 3.54 -8.88
CA ASP A 272 -7.62 2.15 -8.43
C ASP A 272 -8.58 1.36 -9.31
N LYS A 273 -9.74 1.94 -9.65
CA LYS A 273 -10.73 1.31 -10.52
C LYS A 273 -10.18 1.07 -11.93
N VAL A 274 -9.55 2.08 -12.54
CA VAL A 274 -8.97 1.98 -13.88
C VAL A 274 -7.86 0.93 -13.92
N ILE A 275 -6.91 0.95 -12.98
CA ILE A 275 -5.81 -0.02 -12.91
C ILE A 275 -6.37 -1.44 -12.69
N ASN A 276 -7.37 -1.59 -11.82
CA ASN A 276 -8.03 -2.87 -11.59
C ASN A 276 -8.69 -3.41 -12.89
N GLU A 277 -9.39 -2.58 -13.62
CA GLU A 277 -10.04 -2.96 -14.89
C GLU A 277 -9.01 -3.33 -15.98
N MET A 278 -7.89 -2.61 -16.05
CA MET A 278 -6.84 -2.86 -17.03
C MET A 278 -6.11 -4.19 -16.81
N PHE A 279 -5.86 -4.57 -15.57
CA PHE A 279 -4.91 -5.64 -15.27
C PHE A 279 -5.53 -6.86 -14.60
N PHE A 280 -6.52 -6.67 -13.71
CA PHE A 280 -6.97 -7.75 -12.84
C PHE A 280 -7.68 -8.89 -13.58
N LYS A 281 -8.49 -8.57 -14.59
CA LYS A 281 -9.15 -9.58 -15.43
C LYS A 281 -8.14 -10.41 -16.21
N ARG A 282 -7.08 -9.78 -16.72
CA ARG A 282 -6.01 -10.45 -17.45
C ARG A 282 -5.18 -11.35 -16.53
N LEU A 283 -4.83 -10.87 -15.33
CA LEU A 283 -4.13 -11.68 -14.32
C LEU A 283 -4.92 -12.94 -13.95
N LYS A 284 -6.24 -12.85 -13.82
CA LYS A 284 -7.13 -13.97 -13.51
C LYS A 284 -7.07 -15.08 -14.57
N THR A 285 -6.78 -14.75 -15.83
CA THR A 285 -6.70 -15.72 -16.93
C THR A 285 -5.35 -16.42 -17.04
N LEU A 286 -4.33 -15.96 -16.31
CA LEU A 286 -3.01 -16.57 -16.28
C LEU A 286 -3.02 -17.85 -15.44
N SER A 287 -3.36 -18.97 -16.06
CA SER A 287 -3.33 -20.29 -15.42
C SER A 287 -1.94 -20.92 -15.53
N LEU A 288 -1.55 -21.69 -14.51
CA LEU A 288 -0.28 -22.45 -14.46
C LEU A 288 1.00 -21.60 -14.59
N SER A 289 0.93 -20.33 -14.20
CA SER A 289 2.06 -19.40 -14.22
C SER A 289 2.24 -18.69 -12.88
N ILE A 290 3.33 -17.97 -12.72
CA ILE A 290 3.56 -17.09 -11.56
C ILE A 290 2.44 -16.03 -11.43
N GLY A 291 1.78 -15.67 -12.54
CA GLY A 291 0.63 -14.78 -12.57
C GLY A 291 -0.53 -15.24 -11.68
N THR A 292 -0.76 -16.55 -11.56
CA THR A 292 -1.76 -17.11 -10.64
C THR A 292 -1.45 -16.76 -9.19
N ILE A 293 -0.18 -16.81 -8.80
CA ILE A 293 0.26 -16.50 -7.43
C ILE A 293 0.15 -15.00 -7.18
N PHE A 294 0.54 -14.16 -8.12
CA PHE A 294 0.32 -12.72 -8.04
C PHE A 294 -1.17 -12.39 -7.92
N TYR A 295 -2.02 -13.00 -8.76
CA TYR A 295 -3.47 -12.81 -8.68
C TYR A 295 -4.03 -13.20 -7.30
N PHE A 296 -3.56 -14.33 -6.73
CA PHE A 296 -3.98 -14.81 -5.41
C PHE A 296 -3.63 -13.79 -4.31
N VAL A 297 -2.38 -13.35 -4.25
CA VAL A 297 -1.92 -12.36 -3.26
C VAL A 297 -2.67 -11.04 -3.41
N MET A 298 -2.75 -10.52 -4.63
CA MET A 298 -3.40 -9.23 -4.92
C MET A 298 -4.91 -9.27 -4.67
N SER A 299 -5.55 -10.44 -4.87
CA SER A 299 -6.96 -10.62 -4.52
C SER A 299 -7.20 -10.51 -3.02
N ALA A 300 -6.34 -11.14 -2.22
CA ALA A 300 -6.42 -11.06 -0.77
C ALA A 300 -6.12 -9.64 -0.24
N GLU A 301 -5.15 -8.96 -0.83
CA GLU A 301 -4.84 -7.57 -0.51
C GLU A 301 -6.01 -6.64 -0.80
N ARG A 302 -6.65 -6.82 -1.96
CA ARG A 302 -7.83 -6.05 -2.33
C ARG A 302 -9.02 -6.35 -1.43
N GLU A 303 -9.25 -7.61 -1.08
CA GLU A 303 -10.30 -7.99 -0.13
C GLU A 303 -10.07 -7.33 1.23
N ARG A 304 -8.84 -7.42 1.76
CA ARG A 304 -8.42 -6.74 2.97
C ARG A 304 -8.72 -5.23 2.90
N GLU A 305 -8.32 -4.58 1.84
CA GLU A 305 -8.49 -3.14 1.68
C GLU A 305 -9.97 -2.74 1.59
N ASN A 306 -10.79 -3.52 0.88
CA ASN A 306 -12.24 -3.30 0.84
C ASN A 306 -12.85 -3.45 2.24
N ILE A 307 -12.47 -4.47 3.01
CA ILE A 307 -12.98 -4.66 4.38
C ILE A 307 -12.55 -3.49 5.26
N ARG A 308 -11.30 -3.04 5.17
CA ARG A 308 -10.82 -1.85 5.90
C ARG A 308 -11.63 -0.60 5.58
N LYS A 309 -11.87 -0.32 4.28
CA LYS A 309 -12.71 0.81 3.85
C LYS A 309 -14.12 0.73 4.44
N ILE A 310 -14.73 -0.46 4.52
CA ILE A 310 -16.03 -0.66 5.15
C ILE A 310 -15.95 -0.42 6.66
N VAL A 311 -14.98 -1.01 7.34
CA VAL A 311 -14.79 -0.92 8.80
C VAL A 311 -14.60 0.54 9.24
N TYR A 312 -13.64 1.24 8.63
CA TYR A 312 -13.37 2.63 8.99
C TYR A 312 -14.46 3.58 8.49
N GLY A 313 -15.06 3.30 7.32
CA GLY A 313 -16.22 4.05 6.86
C GLY A 313 -17.40 3.97 7.84
N LYS A 314 -17.68 2.78 8.38
CA LYS A 314 -18.71 2.61 9.43
C LYS A 314 -18.30 3.23 10.77
N HIS A 315 -17.04 3.11 11.15
CA HIS A 315 -16.50 3.70 12.38
C HIS A 315 -16.65 5.24 12.37
N TYR A 316 -16.36 5.87 11.24
CA TYR A 316 -16.49 7.32 11.05
C TYR A 316 -17.87 7.75 10.54
N MET A 317 -18.86 6.84 10.54
CA MET A 317 -20.25 7.11 10.15
C MET A 317 -20.41 7.69 8.74
N LEU A 318 -19.57 7.27 7.78
CA LEU A 318 -19.72 7.67 6.39
C LEU A 318 -21.00 7.05 5.78
N PRO A 319 -21.68 7.75 4.85
CA PRO A 319 -22.80 7.18 4.11
C PRO A 319 -22.40 5.90 3.36
N VAL A 320 -23.30 4.91 3.32
CA VAL A 320 -23.04 3.60 2.70
C VAL A 320 -22.69 3.76 1.21
N GLU A 321 -23.34 4.69 0.52
CA GLU A 321 -23.08 5.02 -0.89
C GLU A 321 -21.66 5.51 -1.08
N ARG A 322 -21.16 6.33 -0.15
CA ARG A 322 -19.77 6.82 -0.17
C ARG A 322 -18.77 5.68 0.07
N ILE A 323 -19.03 4.82 1.04
CA ILE A 323 -18.19 3.62 1.28
C ILE A 323 -18.19 2.73 0.04
N SER A 324 -19.37 2.45 -0.53
CA SER A 324 -19.53 1.59 -1.72
C SER A 324 -18.77 2.12 -2.93
N SER A 325 -18.76 3.45 -3.16
CA SER A 325 -18.05 4.07 -4.29
C SER A 325 -16.53 3.89 -4.23
N MET A 326 -15.96 3.64 -3.04
CA MET A 326 -14.53 3.42 -2.83
C MET A 326 -14.11 1.96 -2.98
N LEU A 327 -15.06 1.00 -3.07
CA LEU A 327 -14.74 -0.42 -3.14
C LEU A 327 -14.35 -0.87 -4.54
N LEU A 328 -13.42 -1.83 -4.61
CA LEU A 328 -12.99 -2.46 -5.84
C LEU A 328 -13.66 -3.83 -5.96
N PHE A 329 -14.58 -3.96 -6.88
CA PHE A 329 -15.19 -5.24 -7.26
C PHE A 329 -14.49 -5.83 -8.48
N GLY A 330 -14.21 -7.13 -8.47
CA GLY A 330 -13.56 -7.84 -9.57
C GLY A 330 -14.45 -8.86 -10.21
#